data_7024a5f0fb68a24a5c3f16c78cc3d503
#
_entry.id   7024a5f0fb68a24a5c3f16c78cc3d503
#
_cell.length_a   1.000
_cell.length_b   1.000
_cell.length_c   1.000
_cell.angle_alpha   90.00
_cell.angle_beta   90.00
_cell.angle_gamma   90.00
#
_symmetry.space_group_name_H-M   'P 1'
#
loop_
_entity.id
_entity.type
_entity.pdbx_description
1 polymer ?
#
loop_
_entity_poly.entity_id
_entity_poly.type
_entity_poly.pdbx_seq_one_letter_code
_entity_poly.pdbx_strand_id
1 'polypeptide(L)'
;MTAAHRTSDVTERLMNRFTQTTGETPQRREVRIMMPRLPGTGRAGGIVTSIIAVIVLIVVLSAVHLLPQLRNPFAETTTVRSQPVILKSITNLSRYEAASGTFEVVVDLTHRTGFLPSFLAGSETLFVGQGTDIAYVDFSGLKSQDLKVSKDRTTVTVTLPKPQLEPAQLDVNQSYVYAEQQGLFNRIGNFFSGNPNSQQQVYQIAEQKIETAAKQSPLLTQAQKNTEGMLDGMLSSLGFSHVTVTFTG
;
A
#
# COMPACT_ATOMS: atom_id res chain seq x y z
N MET A 1 11.11 -25.92 -39.26
CA MET A 1 11.21 -24.73 -40.12
C MET A 1 9.81 -24.26 -40.43
N THR A 2 9.25 -23.30 -39.70
CA THR A 2 8.10 -22.46 -40.10
C THR A 2 7.53 -21.72 -38.83
N ALA A 3 8.24 -20.71 -38.33
CA ALA A 3 7.69 -19.80 -37.31
C ALA A 3 8.41 -18.43 -37.24
N ALA A 4 8.99 -17.94 -38.35
CA ALA A 4 9.72 -16.68 -38.37
C ALA A 4 9.18 -15.63 -39.35
N HIS A 5 7.92 -15.76 -39.81
CA HIS A 5 7.40 -14.86 -40.87
C HIS A 5 6.13 -14.09 -40.47
N ARG A 6 5.81 -13.97 -39.19
CA ARG A 6 4.55 -13.28 -38.76
C ARG A 6 4.74 -11.99 -37.93
N THR A 7 5.98 -11.61 -37.62
CA THR A 7 6.27 -10.43 -36.77
C THR A 7 6.71 -9.18 -37.55
N SER A 8 7.00 -9.29 -38.84
CA SER A 8 7.44 -8.15 -39.67
C SER A 8 6.26 -7.32 -40.26
N ASP A 9 5.08 -7.92 -40.39
CA ASP A 9 3.93 -7.27 -41.06
C ASP A 9 3.13 -6.30 -40.15
N VAL A 10 3.27 -6.42 -38.83
CA VAL A 10 2.59 -5.54 -37.87
C VAL A 10 3.36 -4.24 -37.65
N THR A 11 4.68 -4.28 -37.74
CA THR A 11 5.54 -3.11 -37.53
C THR A 11 5.52 -2.16 -38.73
N GLU A 12 5.34 -2.70 -39.93
CA GLU A 12 5.29 -1.89 -41.17
C GLU A 12 3.96 -1.15 -41.31
N ARG A 13 2.86 -1.68 -40.80
CA ARG A 13 1.54 -1.00 -40.81
C ARG A 13 1.41 0.12 -39.79
N LEU A 14 2.20 0.14 -38.74
CA LEU A 14 2.20 1.20 -37.73
C LEU A 14 3.06 2.40 -38.15
N MET A 15 4.11 2.18 -38.96
CA MET A 15 4.95 3.29 -39.45
C MET A 15 4.30 4.13 -40.56
N ASN A 16 3.38 3.56 -41.34
CA ASN A 16 2.74 4.27 -42.44
C ASN A 16 1.55 5.16 -42.01
N ARG A 17 1.16 5.16 -40.71
CA ARG A 17 0.11 6.06 -40.20
C ARG A 17 0.63 7.38 -39.63
N PHE A 18 1.94 7.52 -39.46
CA PHE A 18 2.54 8.75 -38.89
C PHE A 18 3.07 9.76 -39.89
N THR A 19 3.01 9.46 -41.20
CA THR A 19 3.60 10.36 -42.24
C THR A 19 2.60 11.13 -43.10
N GLN A 20 1.32 11.11 -42.77
CA GLN A 20 0.31 11.89 -43.49
C GLN A 20 -0.46 12.85 -42.57
N THR A 21 0.23 13.77 -41.93
CA THR A 21 -0.45 14.99 -41.42
C THR A 21 0.60 16.10 -41.21
N THR A 22 1.13 16.60 -42.30
CA THR A 22 1.86 17.85 -42.25
C THR A 22 1.67 18.59 -43.57
N GLY A 23 0.73 19.49 -43.61
CA GLY A 23 0.53 20.33 -44.78
C GLY A 23 -0.74 21.15 -44.76
N GLU A 24 -0.95 21.94 -43.72
CA GLU A 24 -1.87 23.07 -43.81
C GLU A 24 -1.28 24.27 -43.07
N THR A 25 -0.77 25.22 -43.84
CA THR A 25 -0.38 26.56 -43.41
C THR A 25 -1.62 27.37 -43.02
N PRO A 26 -1.68 27.96 -41.83
CA PRO A 26 -2.81 28.83 -41.48
C PRO A 26 -2.66 30.17 -42.26
N GLN A 27 -3.64 30.44 -43.10
CA GLN A 27 -3.84 31.77 -43.72
C GLN A 27 -4.05 32.80 -42.61
N ARG A 28 -3.15 33.74 -42.58
CA ARG A 28 -3.24 34.99 -41.81
C ARG A 28 -4.37 35.84 -42.37
N ARG A 29 -5.53 35.86 -41.73
CA ARG A 29 -6.56 36.85 -41.97
C ARG A 29 -6.07 38.20 -41.44
N GLU A 30 -5.67 39.09 -42.35
CA GLU A 30 -5.49 40.51 -42.03
C GLU A 30 -6.86 41.11 -41.70
N VAL A 31 -7.06 41.42 -40.44
CA VAL A 31 -8.19 42.24 -40.00
C VAL A 31 -7.86 43.68 -40.29
N ARG A 32 -8.37 44.22 -41.41
CA ARG A 32 -8.36 45.65 -41.69
C ARG A 32 -9.25 46.37 -40.68
N ILE A 33 -8.64 46.98 -39.69
CA ILE A 33 -9.34 47.86 -38.77
C ILE A 33 -9.59 49.18 -39.52
N MET A 34 -10.86 49.38 -39.87
CA MET A 34 -11.33 50.61 -40.49
C MET A 34 -11.43 51.68 -39.36
N MET A 35 -10.50 52.57 -39.26
CA MET A 35 -10.59 53.72 -38.33
C MET A 35 -11.67 54.70 -38.81
N PRO A 36 -12.64 55.05 -37.95
CA PRO A 36 -13.59 56.10 -38.27
C PRO A 36 -12.87 57.47 -38.23
N ARG A 37 -13.07 58.26 -39.30
CA ARG A 37 -12.60 59.65 -39.37
C ARG A 37 -13.41 60.47 -38.37
N LEU A 38 -12.70 61.09 -37.41
CA LEU A 38 -13.25 62.06 -36.50
C LEU A 38 -13.63 63.38 -37.21
N PRO A 39 -14.80 63.93 -36.97
CA PRO A 39 -15.19 65.22 -37.55
C PRO A 39 -14.38 66.39 -36.92
N GLY A 40 -14.00 67.38 -37.75
CA GLY A 40 -13.16 68.46 -37.37
C GLY A 40 -13.64 69.33 -36.20
N THR A 41 -12.75 69.65 -35.32
CA THR A 41 -12.98 70.43 -34.10
C THR A 41 -13.08 71.91 -34.39
N GLY A 42 -14.35 72.43 -34.35
CA GLY A 42 -14.55 73.88 -34.12
C GLY A 42 -14.18 74.19 -32.64
N ARG A 43 -13.73 75.42 -32.35
CA ARG A 43 -13.24 75.88 -31.03
C ARG A 43 -14.16 75.65 -29.84
N ALA A 44 -15.45 75.31 -30.04
CA ALA A 44 -16.39 74.93 -28.97
C ALA A 44 -16.39 73.45 -28.65
N GLY A 45 -15.90 72.55 -29.58
CA GLY A 45 -15.80 71.10 -29.36
C GLY A 45 -14.63 70.69 -28.45
N GLY A 46 -13.58 71.53 -28.36
CA GLY A 46 -12.40 71.18 -27.53
C GLY A 46 -12.69 71.13 -26.02
N ILE A 47 -13.59 72.01 -25.54
CA ILE A 47 -13.94 72.03 -24.11
C ILE A 47 -14.80 70.80 -23.76
N VAL A 48 -15.78 70.47 -24.61
CA VAL A 48 -16.67 69.33 -24.37
C VAL A 48 -15.91 68.00 -24.45
N THR A 49 -15.02 67.86 -25.43
CA THR A 49 -14.15 66.66 -25.53
C THR A 49 -13.19 66.53 -24.35
N SER A 50 -12.66 67.67 -23.86
CA SER A 50 -11.79 67.66 -22.68
C SER A 50 -12.54 67.27 -21.40
N ILE A 51 -13.76 67.78 -21.21
CA ILE A 51 -14.62 67.37 -20.06
C ILE A 51 -15.01 65.89 -20.13
N ILE A 52 -15.35 65.39 -21.31
CA ILE A 52 -15.64 63.94 -21.49
C ILE A 52 -14.41 63.11 -21.21
N ALA A 53 -13.23 63.51 -21.66
CA ALA A 53 -11.98 62.81 -21.40
C ALA A 53 -11.64 62.76 -19.90
N VAL A 54 -11.88 63.84 -19.16
CA VAL A 54 -11.68 63.90 -17.73
C VAL A 54 -12.69 63.04 -16.97
N ILE A 55 -13.97 63.05 -17.39
CA ILE A 55 -14.98 62.18 -16.80
C ILE A 55 -14.63 60.71 -17.06
N VAL A 56 -14.24 60.33 -18.27
CA VAL A 56 -13.81 58.95 -18.60
C VAL A 56 -12.60 58.57 -17.78
N LEU A 57 -11.63 59.46 -17.60
CA LEU A 57 -10.48 59.23 -16.76
C LEU A 57 -10.82 59.01 -15.30
N ILE A 58 -11.77 59.85 -14.75
CA ILE A 58 -12.26 59.65 -13.39
C ILE A 58 -13.03 58.34 -13.23
N VAL A 59 -13.84 57.96 -14.21
CA VAL A 59 -14.57 56.70 -14.19
C VAL A 59 -13.60 55.47 -14.27
N VAL A 60 -12.57 55.58 -15.13
CA VAL A 60 -11.54 54.54 -15.22
C VAL A 60 -10.73 54.47 -13.93
N LEU A 61 -10.33 55.59 -13.34
CA LEU A 61 -9.63 55.61 -12.06
C LEU A 61 -10.52 55.10 -10.90
N SER A 62 -11.82 55.40 -10.90
CA SER A 62 -12.78 54.90 -9.93
C SER A 62 -13.03 53.42 -10.13
N ALA A 63 -13.08 52.93 -11.38
CA ALA A 63 -13.23 51.51 -11.67
C ALA A 63 -12.00 50.69 -11.23
N VAL A 64 -10.80 51.27 -11.31
CA VAL A 64 -9.58 50.63 -10.80
C VAL A 64 -9.57 50.55 -9.28
N HIS A 65 -10.21 51.51 -8.56
CA HIS A 65 -10.34 51.47 -7.11
C HIS A 65 -11.50 50.61 -6.62
N LEU A 66 -12.52 50.38 -7.47
CA LEU A 66 -13.69 49.56 -7.19
C LEU A 66 -13.54 48.09 -7.69
N LEU A 67 -12.45 47.77 -8.40
CA LEU A 67 -12.14 46.39 -8.70
C LEU A 67 -11.76 45.72 -7.38
N PRO A 68 -12.62 44.86 -6.80
CA PRO A 68 -12.18 44.01 -5.72
C PRO A 68 -10.97 43.25 -6.28
N GLN A 69 -9.86 43.29 -5.54
CA GLN A 69 -8.60 42.62 -5.88
C GLN A 69 -8.88 41.41 -6.75
N LEU A 70 -8.68 41.54 -8.05
CA LEU A 70 -8.69 40.41 -8.94
C LEU A 70 -7.57 39.53 -8.43
N ARG A 71 -7.98 38.60 -7.56
CA ARG A 71 -7.12 37.49 -7.17
C ARG A 71 -6.61 36.92 -8.48
N ASN A 72 -5.32 37.07 -8.68
CA ASN A 72 -4.65 36.57 -9.85
C ASN A 72 -5.11 35.11 -10.07
N PRO A 73 -5.92 34.80 -11.09
CA PRO A 73 -6.40 33.44 -11.33
C PRO A 73 -5.25 32.47 -11.67
N PHE A 74 -4.05 33.02 -11.90
CA PHE A 74 -2.80 32.31 -12.11
C PHE A 74 -1.86 32.37 -10.91
N ALA A 75 -2.31 32.91 -9.77
CA ALA A 75 -1.59 32.73 -8.52
C ALA A 75 -1.70 31.23 -8.17
N GLU A 76 -0.67 30.49 -8.50
CA GLU A 76 -0.46 29.15 -7.97
C GLU A 76 -0.44 29.24 -6.46
N THR A 77 -1.59 29.01 -5.86
CA THR A 77 -1.67 28.75 -4.44
C THR A 77 -1.07 27.37 -4.27
N THR A 78 0.24 27.29 -4.06
CA THR A 78 0.90 26.07 -3.63
C THR A 78 0.33 25.75 -2.26
N THR A 79 -0.83 25.11 -2.25
CA THR A 79 -1.34 24.46 -1.06
C THR A 79 -0.39 23.29 -0.86
N VAL A 80 0.64 23.49 -0.05
CA VAL A 80 1.44 22.39 0.49
C VAL A 80 0.47 21.57 1.31
N ARG A 81 -0.23 20.65 0.66
CA ARG A 81 -0.89 19.53 1.32
C ARG A 81 0.24 18.64 1.82
N SER A 82 0.76 19.00 2.97
CA SER A 82 1.70 18.18 3.71
C SER A 82 0.95 17.03 4.41
N GLN A 83 0.20 16.26 3.65
CA GLN A 83 0.04 14.86 4.06
C GLN A 83 1.35 14.21 3.66
N PRO A 84 2.11 13.69 4.63
CA PRO A 84 3.40 13.12 4.31
C PRO A 84 3.15 11.96 3.34
N VAL A 85 3.80 12.01 2.19
CA VAL A 85 3.85 10.93 1.19
C VAL A 85 4.20 9.60 1.87
N ILE A 86 4.96 9.66 2.94
CA ILE A 86 5.36 8.60 3.84
C ILE A 86 4.16 7.86 4.44
N LEU A 87 3.17 8.57 5.02
CA LEU A 87 2.01 7.92 5.64
C LEU A 87 1.20 7.12 4.61
N LYS A 88 0.97 7.70 3.42
CA LYS A 88 0.27 7.00 2.34
C LYS A 88 1.02 5.75 1.89
N SER A 89 2.35 5.81 1.83
CA SER A 89 3.20 4.68 1.46
C SER A 89 3.16 3.56 2.50
N ILE A 90 3.23 3.90 3.79
CA ILE A 90 3.15 2.93 4.90
C ILE A 90 1.74 2.33 5.00
N THR A 91 0.69 3.14 4.88
CA THR A 91 -0.70 2.65 4.98
C THR A 91 -1.06 1.67 3.85
N ASN A 92 -0.45 1.82 2.66
CA ASN A 92 -0.66 0.88 1.56
C ASN A 92 -0.03 -0.51 1.81
N LEU A 93 0.89 -0.65 2.74
CA LEU A 93 1.42 -1.94 3.20
C LEU A 93 0.42 -2.72 4.04
N SER A 94 -0.65 -2.12 4.53
CA SER A 94 -1.72 -2.53 5.43
C SER A 94 -1.35 -3.63 6.44
N ARG A 95 -0.61 -4.64 6.05
CA ARG A 95 -0.12 -5.75 6.88
C ARG A 95 1.26 -6.18 6.41
N TYR A 96 2.20 -6.24 7.33
CA TYR A 96 3.57 -6.69 7.07
C TYR A 96 3.85 -7.99 7.81
N GLU A 97 3.97 -9.08 7.08
CA GLU A 97 4.42 -10.37 7.60
C GLU A 97 5.93 -10.29 7.85
N ALA A 98 6.27 -10.06 9.11
CA ALA A 98 7.61 -9.67 9.48
C ALA A 98 8.52 -10.85 9.82
N ALA A 99 7.93 -11.97 10.29
CA ALA A 99 8.67 -13.20 10.59
C ALA A 99 7.76 -14.41 10.43
N SER A 100 8.34 -15.56 10.09
CA SER A 100 7.66 -16.85 10.02
C SER A 100 8.49 -17.88 10.76
N GLY A 101 7.82 -18.79 11.48
CA GLY A 101 8.44 -19.89 12.21
C GLY A 101 7.79 -21.22 11.87
N THR A 102 8.58 -22.25 11.64
CA THR A 102 8.10 -23.63 11.52
C THR A 102 8.30 -24.35 12.84
N PHE A 103 7.27 -25.03 13.29
CA PHE A 103 7.22 -25.72 14.58
C PHE A 103 6.83 -27.17 14.36
N GLU A 104 7.47 -28.06 15.12
CA GLU A 104 7.06 -29.45 15.22
C GLU A 104 6.54 -29.71 16.64
N VAL A 105 5.35 -30.30 16.74
CA VAL A 105 4.68 -30.56 18.01
C VAL A 105 4.24 -32.00 18.09
N VAL A 106 4.27 -32.58 19.30
CA VAL A 106 3.83 -33.92 19.54
C VAL A 106 2.50 -33.88 20.31
N VAL A 107 1.51 -34.55 19.75
CA VAL A 107 0.21 -34.80 20.41
C VAL A 107 0.15 -36.28 20.82
N ASP A 108 0.15 -36.53 22.12
CA ASP A 108 -0.06 -37.86 22.66
C ASP A 108 -1.54 -38.22 22.57
N LEU A 109 -1.86 -39.26 21.83
CA LEU A 109 -3.22 -39.71 21.58
C LEU A 109 -3.70 -40.71 22.62
N THR A 110 -2.80 -41.30 23.41
CA THR A 110 -3.14 -42.32 24.40
C THR A 110 -3.86 -41.72 25.61
N HIS A 111 -3.55 -40.52 26.00
CA HIS A 111 -4.17 -39.83 27.14
C HIS A 111 -5.57 -39.27 26.86
N ARG A 112 -6.11 -39.46 25.64
CA ARG A 112 -7.44 -38.98 25.22
C ARG A 112 -8.35 -40.15 24.89
N THR A 113 -8.66 -40.94 25.89
CA THR A 113 -9.41 -42.19 25.77
C THR A 113 -10.81 -42.08 25.16
N GLY A 114 -11.36 -40.90 24.99
CA GLY A 114 -12.70 -40.73 24.43
C GLY A 114 -12.81 -40.82 22.90
N PHE A 115 -11.70 -40.80 22.18
CA PHE A 115 -11.70 -40.64 20.71
C PHE A 115 -10.93 -41.73 19.98
N LEU A 116 -10.18 -42.56 20.71
CA LEU A 116 -9.36 -43.58 20.08
C LEU A 116 -10.19 -44.85 19.83
N PRO A 117 -10.07 -45.44 18.65
CA PRO A 117 -10.58 -46.77 18.40
C PRO A 117 -10.01 -47.76 19.42
N SER A 118 -10.82 -48.73 19.84
CA SER A 118 -10.47 -49.72 20.88
C SER A 118 -9.19 -50.54 20.55
N PHE A 119 -8.76 -50.60 19.31
CA PHE A 119 -7.54 -51.29 18.89
C PHE A 119 -6.25 -50.54 19.26
N LEU A 120 -6.36 -49.26 19.62
CA LEU A 120 -5.23 -48.46 20.11
C LEU A 120 -5.15 -48.45 21.65
N ALA A 121 -6.12 -49.00 22.34
CA ALA A 121 -6.12 -49.08 23.77
C ALA A 121 -4.97 -49.99 24.24
N GLY A 122 -3.88 -49.41 24.69
CA GLY A 122 -2.68 -50.10 25.16
C GLY A 122 -1.42 -49.96 24.30
N SER A 123 -1.48 -49.21 23.18
CA SER A 123 -0.31 -48.85 22.42
C SER A 123 -0.10 -47.31 22.49
N GLU A 124 1.11 -46.88 22.70
CA GLU A 124 1.48 -45.48 22.63
C GLU A 124 1.41 -45.01 21.17
N THR A 125 0.58 -44.01 20.92
CA THR A 125 0.39 -43.44 19.59
C THR A 125 0.60 -41.95 19.67
N LEU A 126 1.56 -41.45 18.93
CA LEU A 126 1.92 -40.06 18.89
C LEU A 126 1.56 -39.50 17.52
N PHE A 127 0.90 -38.35 17.49
CA PHE A 127 0.75 -37.55 16.30
C PHE A 127 1.85 -36.46 16.33
N VAL A 128 2.70 -36.47 15.33
CA VAL A 128 3.72 -35.45 15.13
C VAL A 128 3.20 -34.47 14.08
N GLY A 129 2.81 -33.28 14.54
CA GLY A 129 2.29 -32.23 13.71
C GLY A 129 3.37 -31.20 13.40
N GLN A 130 3.63 -30.96 12.12
CA GLN A 130 4.47 -29.85 11.66
C GLN A 130 3.57 -28.73 11.15
N GLY A 131 3.90 -27.49 11.48
CA GLY A 131 3.13 -26.34 11.01
C GLY A 131 3.90 -25.04 11.10
N THR A 132 3.29 -24.00 10.58
CA THR A 132 3.89 -22.67 10.48
C THR A 132 3.02 -21.67 11.21
N ASP A 133 3.65 -20.73 11.89
CA ASP A 133 3.04 -19.53 12.44
C ASP A 133 3.75 -18.29 11.91
N ILE A 134 2.97 -17.24 11.62
CA ILE A 134 3.45 -16.00 11.02
C ILE A 134 3.22 -14.86 12.01
N ALA A 135 4.26 -14.09 12.28
CA ALA A 135 4.17 -12.86 13.03
C ALA A 135 4.11 -11.65 12.09
N TYR A 136 3.10 -10.83 12.26
CA TYR A 136 2.85 -9.66 11.41
C TYR A 136 2.61 -8.40 12.23
N VAL A 137 2.82 -7.24 11.59
CA VAL A 137 2.44 -5.92 12.09
C VAL A 137 1.34 -5.35 11.20
N ASP A 138 0.25 -4.91 11.81
CA ASP A 138 -0.88 -4.31 11.09
C ASP A 138 -0.70 -2.78 10.98
N PHE A 139 -0.50 -2.29 9.77
CA PHE A 139 -0.39 -0.86 9.46
C PHE A 139 -1.72 -0.21 9.08
N SER A 140 -2.81 -0.96 8.97
CA SER A 140 -4.10 -0.45 8.50
C SER A 140 -4.67 0.65 9.41
N GLY A 141 -4.36 0.58 10.70
CA GLY A 141 -4.80 1.52 11.72
C GLY A 141 -3.93 2.78 11.88
N LEU A 142 -2.83 2.92 11.13
CA LEU A 142 -1.90 4.05 11.27
C LEU A 142 -2.53 5.37 10.89
N LYS A 143 -2.36 6.37 11.76
CA LYS A 143 -2.84 7.73 11.60
C LYS A 143 -1.67 8.71 11.51
N SER A 144 -1.94 9.92 11.03
CA SER A 144 -0.92 10.97 10.93
C SER A 144 -0.23 11.31 12.26
N GLN A 145 -0.91 11.09 13.38
CA GLN A 145 -0.35 11.31 14.72
C GLN A 145 0.70 10.28 15.13
N ASP A 146 0.65 9.09 14.51
CA ASP A 146 1.57 7.99 14.78
C ASP A 146 2.90 8.17 14.04
N LEU A 147 2.95 9.17 13.15
CA LEU A 147 4.12 9.56 12.39
C LEU A 147 4.54 10.99 12.77
N LYS A 148 5.62 11.13 13.51
CA LYS A 148 6.17 12.43 13.92
C LYS A 148 7.44 12.73 13.14
N VAL A 149 7.39 13.80 12.33
CA VAL A 149 8.53 14.26 11.54
C VAL A 149 9.05 15.56 12.14
N SER A 150 10.37 15.68 12.32
CA SER A 150 11.03 16.90 12.79
C SER A 150 10.86 18.05 11.77
N LYS A 151 10.97 19.29 12.24
CA LYS A 151 10.80 20.49 11.38
C LYS A 151 11.83 20.56 10.26
N ASP A 152 13.04 20.09 10.53
CA ASP A 152 14.15 20.02 9.58
C ASP A 152 14.10 18.79 8.67
N ARG A 153 13.10 17.89 8.87
CA ARG A 153 12.91 16.65 8.12
C ARG A 153 14.08 15.68 8.16
N THR A 154 14.92 15.77 9.20
CA THR A 154 16.03 14.84 9.37
C THR A 154 15.68 13.64 10.25
N THR A 155 14.69 13.79 11.12
CA THR A 155 14.27 12.77 12.09
C THR A 155 12.81 12.39 11.89
N VAL A 156 12.53 11.11 11.96
CA VAL A 156 11.16 10.57 11.95
C VAL A 156 10.98 9.56 13.08
N THR A 157 9.85 9.66 13.78
CA THR A 157 9.42 8.65 14.76
C THR A 157 8.11 8.03 14.26
N VAL A 158 8.09 6.70 14.19
CA VAL A 158 6.91 5.91 13.81
C VAL A 158 6.46 5.11 15.01
N THR A 159 5.18 5.23 15.35
CA THR A 159 4.56 4.44 16.43
C THR A 159 3.66 3.37 15.81
N LEU A 160 3.92 2.12 16.11
CA LEU A 160 3.25 0.95 15.54
C LEU A 160 2.52 0.14 16.61
N PRO A 161 1.49 -0.63 16.25
CA PRO A 161 0.99 -1.69 17.11
C PRO A 161 2.05 -2.78 17.27
N LYS A 162 2.01 -3.50 18.38
CA LYS A 162 2.86 -4.69 18.59
C LYS A 162 2.57 -5.76 17.53
N PRO A 163 3.58 -6.54 17.13
CA PRO A 163 3.36 -7.70 16.28
C PRO A 163 2.37 -8.68 16.89
N GLN A 164 1.61 -9.32 16.04
CA GLN A 164 0.63 -10.33 16.38
C GLN A 164 0.95 -11.61 15.61
N LEU A 165 0.49 -12.75 16.15
CA LEU A 165 0.55 -14.03 15.46
C LEU A 165 -0.71 -14.24 14.62
N GLU A 166 -0.57 -14.88 13.47
CA GLU A 166 -1.69 -15.46 12.74
C GLU A 166 -2.18 -16.75 13.45
N PRO A 167 -3.36 -17.24 13.11
CA PRO A 167 -3.71 -18.61 13.44
C PRO A 167 -2.71 -19.59 12.83
N ALA A 168 -2.13 -20.46 13.68
CA ALA A 168 -1.15 -21.43 13.21
C ALA A 168 -1.75 -22.35 12.13
N GLN A 169 -0.95 -22.68 11.13
CA GLN A 169 -1.34 -23.54 10.02
C GLN A 169 -0.59 -24.87 10.10
N LEU A 170 -1.33 -25.97 10.28
CA LEU A 170 -0.78 -27.31 10.26
C LEU A 170 -0.49 -27.74 8.81
N ASP A 171 0.73 -28.20 8.55
CA ASP A 171 1.06 -28.87 7.29
C ASP A 171 0.78 -30.38 7.42
N VAL A 172 -0.36 -30.79 6.91
CA VAL A 172 -0.80 -32.19 6.95
C VAL A 172 0.13 -33.10 6.15
N ASN A 173 0.81 -32.58 5.12
CA ASN A 173 1.70 -33.38 4.28
C ASN A 173 3.05 -33.66 4.96
N GLN A 174 3.46 -32.81 5.89
CA GLN A 174 4.70 -32.95 6.67
C GLN A 174 4.42 -33.58 8.06
N SER A 175 3.14 -33.74 8.41
CA SER A 175 2.73 -34.34 9.67
C SER A 175 2.56 -35.86 9.52
N TYR A 176 2.79 -36.61 10.59
CA TYR A 176 2.68 -38.08 10.58
C TYR A 176 2.23 -38.64 11.91
N VAL A 177 1.81 -39.91 11.89
CA VAL A 177 1.45 -40.68 13.09
C VAL A 177 2.54 -41.72 13.36
N TYR A 178 3.02 -41.74 14.58
CA TYR A 178 3.91 -42.78 15.08
C TYR A 178 3.18 -43.67 16.09
N ALA A 179 3.20 -44.95 15.84
CA ALA A 179 2.67 -45.98 16.77
C ALA A 179 3.76 -47.00 17.08
N GLU A 180 4.04 -47.21 18.37
CA GLU A 180 5.17 -48.04 18.82
C GLU A 180 5.14 -49.49 18.24
N GLN A 181 3.96 -50.07 18.06
CA GLN A 181 3.83 -51.44 17.55
C GLN A 181 3.75 -51.53 16.02
N GLN A 182 3.53 -50.46 15.29
CA GLN A 182 3.25 -50.48 13.85
C GLN A 182 4.19 -49.59 13.03
N GLY A 183 5.06 -48.82 13.70
CA GLY A 183 5.99 -47.92 13.03
C GLY A 183 5.33 -46.63 12.49
N LEU A 184 6.00 -45.97 11.57
CA LEU A 184 5.54 -44.74 10.97
C LEU A 184 4.41 -44.92 9.96
N PHE A 185 3.32 -44.21 10.14
CA PHE A 185 2.25 -44.11 9.15
C PHE A 185 2.48 -42.87 8.29
N ASN A 186 2.90 -43.04 7.05
CA ASN A 186 3.14 -41.97 6.12
C ASN A 186 1.84 -41.28 5.62
N ARG A 187 0.67 -41.80 5.95
CA ARG A 187 -0.60 -41.24 5.50
C ARG A 187 -1.59 -41.17 6.69
N ILE A 188 -1.69 -39.97 7.24
CA ILE A 188 -2.62 -39.66 8.35
C ILE A 188 -4.07 -40.04 8.00
N GLY A 189 -4.48 -39.83 6.74
CA GLY A 189 -5.83 -40.18 6.29
C GLY A 189 -6.17 -41.65 6.46
N ASN A 190 -5.22 -42.58 6.35
CA ASN A 190 -5.44 -44.02 6.56
C ASN A 190 -5.61 -44.34 8.05
N PHE A 191 -4.92 -43.63 8.94
CA PHE A 191 -5.04 -43.82 10.38
C PHE A 191 -6.41 -43.38 10.91
N PHE A 192 -6.93 -42.25 10.41
CA PHE A 192 -8.21 -41.68 10.84
C PHE A 192 -9.39 -42.10 9.95
N SER A 193 -9.22 -43.01 8.98
CA SER A 193 -10.28 -43.41 8.04
C SER A 193 -11.59 -43.86 8.67
N GLY A 194 -11.53 -44.35 9.89
CA GLY A 194 -12.72 -44.78 10.67
C GLY A 194 -13.37 -43.68 11.51
N ASN A 195 -12.72 -42.54 11.72
CA ASN A 195 -13.23 -41.46 12.58
C ASN A 195 -12.73 -40.08 12.18
N PRO A 196 -13.38 -39.41 11.22
CA PRO A 196 -12.99 -38.04 10.76
C PRO A 196 -13.02 -36.99 11.88
N ASN A 197 -13.92 -37.13 12.86
CA ASN A 197 -14.00 -36.16 13.97
C ASN A 197 -12.74 -36.20 14.85
N SER A 198 -12.17 -37.37 15.05
CA SER A 198 -10.92 -37.52 15.80
C SER A 198 -9.75 -36.89 15.09
N GLN A 199 -9.71 -36.99 13.78
CA GLN A 199 -8.68 -36.31 12.94
C GLN A 199 -8.74 -34.81 13.11
N GLN A 200 -9.93 -34.23 12.94
CA GLN A 200 -10.10 -32.77 13.08
C GLN A 200 -9.68 -32.27 14.45
N GLN A 201 -10.03 -33.00 15.50
CA GLN A 201 -9.69 -32.64 16.86
C GLN A 201 -8.18 -32.69 17.12
N VAL A 202 -7.50 -33.72 16.61
CA VAL A 202 -6.03 -33.82 16.71
C VAL A 202 -5.34 -32.68 16.00
N TYR A 203 -5.82 -32.28 14.81
CA TYR A 203 -5.32 -31.15 14.10
C TYR A 203 -5.47 -29.83 14.86
N GLN A 204 -6.67 -29.59 15.42
CA GLN A 204 -6.92 -28.42 16.27
C GLN A 204 -5.99 -28.36 17.49
N ILE A 205 -5.71 -29.48 18.11
CA ILE A 205 -4.78 -29.56 19.24
C ILE A 205 -3.35 -29.27 18.77
N ALA A 206 -2.96 -29.82 17.62
CA ALA A 206 -1.64 -29.56 17.06
C ALA A 206 -1.48 -28.06 16.72
N GLU A 207 -2.46 -27.44 16.08
CA GLU A 207 -2.47 -26.00 15.79
C GLU A 207 -2.37 -25.17 17.07
N GLN A 208 -3.14 -25.49 18.11
CA GLN A 208 -3.07 -24.82 19.42
C GLN A 208 -1.68 -24.97 20.08
N LYS A 209 -1.05 -26.14 19.93
CA LYS A 209 0.31 -26.37 20.45
C LYS A 209 1.34 -25.58 19.65
N ILE A 210 1.20 -25.50 18.32
CA ILE A 210 2.05 -24.69 17.45
C ILE A 210 1.93 -23.22 17.84
N GLU A 211 0.71 -22.69 17.97
CA GLU A 211 0.47 -21.31 18.41
C GLU A 211 1.09 -21.03 19.80
N THR A 212 0.95 -21.99 20.72
CA THR A 212 1.56 -21.88 22.05
C THR A 212 3.10 -21.84 21.95
N ALA A 213 3.70 -22.70 21.14
CA ALA A 213 5.13 -22.73 20.90
C ALA A 213 5.61 -21.42 20.23
N ALA A 214 4.86 -20.91 19.27
CA ALA A 214 5.14 -19.63 18.60
C ALA A 214 5.12 -18.47 19.59
N LYS A 215 4.12 -18.41 20.48
CA LYS A 215 4.05 -17.39 21.55
C LYS A 215 5.24 -17.42 22.52
N GLN A 216 5.77 -18.61 22.78
CA GLN A 216 6.92 -18.82 23.68
C GLN A 216 8.27 -18.65 22.95
N SER A 217 8.27 -18.63 21.63
CA SER A 217 9.46 -18.45 20.81
C SER A 217 9.85 -16.97 20.67
N PRO A 218 11.04 -16.67 20.15
CA PRO A 218 11.42 -15.29 19.84
C PRO A 218 10.75 -14.70 18.61
N LEU A 219 9.72 -15.36 18.03
CA LEU A 219 9.12 -14.98 16.75
C LEU A 219 8.57 -13.54 16.74
N LEU A 220 7.84 -13.15 17.78
CA LEU A 220 7.33 -11.77 17.93
C LEU A 220 8.46 -10.75 18.06
N THR A 221 9.51 -11.07 18.81
CA THR A 221 10.67 -10.18 18.93
C THR A 221 11.42 -10.05 17.61
N GLN A 222 11.52 -11.14 16.86
CA GLN A 222 12.12 -11.10 15.52
C GLN A 222 11.28 -10.27 14.57
N ALA A 223 9.96 -10.39 14.62
CA ALA A 223 9.04 -9.57 13.84
C ALA A 223 9.20 -8.07 14.15
N GLN A 224 9.37 -7.69 15.41
CA GLN A 224 9.70 -6.30 15.79
C GLN A 224 10.97 -5.82 15.10
N LYS A 225 12.07 -6.56 15.26
CA LYS A 225 13.37 -6.20 14.68
C LYS A 225 13.34 -6.10 13.16
N ASN A 226 12.64 -7.03 12.50
CA ASN A 226 12.53 -7.01 11.05
C ASN A 226 11.70 -5.81 10.57
N THR A 227 10.64 -5.46 11.31
CA THR A 227 9.82 -4.26 11.02
C THR A 227 10.61 -2.97 11.22
N GLU A 228 11.38 -2.88 12.32
CA GLU A 228 12.29 -1.76 12.56
C GLU A 228 13.29 -1.60 11.41
N GLY A 229 13.99 -2.67 11.06
CA GLY A 229 14.97 -2.65 9.96
C GLY A 229 14.37 -2.31 8.60
N MET A 230 13.20 -2.82 8.30
CA MET A 230 12.47 -2.51 7.06
C MET A 230 12.11 -1.01 7.01
N LEU A 231 11.54 -0.46 8.09
CA LEU A 231 11.16 0.95 8.14
C LEU A 231 12.38 1.87 8.18
N ASP A 232 13.43 1.49 8.88
CA ASP A 232 14.69 2.23 8.90
C ASP A 232 15.27 2.35 7.49
N GLY A 233 15.39 1.25 6.77
CA GLY A 233 15.86 1.25 5.38
C GLY A 233 14.98 2.07 4.45
N MET A 234 13.65 1.91 4.55
CA MET A 234 12.71 2.64 3.72
C MET A 234 12.75 4.15 4.00
N LEU A 235 12.71 4.56 5.26
CA LEU A 235 12.67 5.97 5.64
C LEU A 235 14.03 6.66 5.42
N SER A 236 15.13 5.94 5.62
CA SER A 236 16.46 6.44 5.27
C SER A 236 16.62 6.69 3.78
N SER A 237 16.03 5.85 2.93
CA SER A 237 16.02 6.07 1.48
C SER A 237 15.21 7.31 1.06
N LEU A 238 14.29 7.75 1.90
CA LEU A 238 13.52 9.00 1.71
C LEU A 238 14.24 10.24 2.26
N GLY A 239 15.45 10.09 2.80
CA GLY A 239 16.31 11.19 3.24
C GLY A 239 16.29 11.46 4.74
N PHE A 240 15.65 10.62 5.56
CA PHE A 240 15.72 10.73 7.01
C PHE A 240 17.05 10.16 7.52
N SER A 241 17.78 10.96 8.30
CA SER A 241 19.05 10.55 8.90
C SER A 241 18.86 9.78 10.21
N HIS A 242 17.73 9.98 10.87
CA HIS A 242 17.40 9.34 12.15
C HIS A 242 15.97 8.81 12.11
N VAL A 243 15.84 7.51 12.20
CA VAL A 243 14.56 6.80 12.24
C VAL A 243 14.40 6.17 13.62
N THR A 244 13.25 6.37 14.24
CA THR A 244 12.89 5.73 15.50
C THR A 244 11.57 5.01 15.33
N VAL A 245 11.54 3.72 15.57
CA VAL A 245 10.31 2.91 15.56
C VAL A 245 9.96 2.51 16.99
N THR A 246 8.73 2.72 17.39
CA THR A 246 8.22 2.36 18.72
C THR A 246 6.96 1.51 18.58
N PHE A 247 6.77 0.55 19.48
CA PHE A 247 5.59 -0.31 19.50
C PHE A 247 4.75 -0.03 20.72
N THR A 248 3.41 0.12 20.51
CA THR A 248 2.43 0.39 21.56
C THR A 248 1.34 -0.68 21.59
N GLY A 249 0.84 -0.98 22.78
CA GLY A 249 -0.24 -1.94 22.99
C GLY A 249 -0.13 -2.63 24.32
#